data_91956b29d305ce17b61eeea372fcd0a6
#
_entry.id   91956b29d305ce17b61eeea372fcd0a6
#
_cell.length_a   1.000
_cell.length_b   1.000
_cell.length_c   1.000
_cell.angle_alpha   90.00
_cell.angle_beta   90.00
_cell.angle_gamma   90.00
#
_symmetry.space_group_name_H-M   'P 1'
#
loop_
_entity.id
_entity.type
_entity.pdbx_description
1 polymer ?
#
loop_
_entity_poly.entity_id
_entity_poly.type
_entity_poly.pdbx_seq_one_letter_code
_entity_poly.pdbx_strand_id
1 'polypeptide(L)' 'MKELVEMIVKAMVDQPEAVQISEVKGNHAHVIELNVAKEDLGKVIGKGGAHASAIRTILAAASGKENKRYILEIVEH' A
#
# COMPACT_ATOMS: atom_id res chain seq x y z
N MET A 1 -2.30 5.95 -8.57
CA MET A 1 -2.58 5.31 -7.28
C MET A 1 -1.31 4.98 -6.49
N LYS A 2 -0.24 4.64 -7.19
CA LYS A 2 1.06 4.38 -6.59
C LYS A 2 1.54 5.58 -5.75
N GLU A 3 1.42 6.79 -6.28
CA GLU A 3 1.88 8.00 -5.61
C GLU A 3 1.09 8.27 -4.32
N LEU A 4 -0.19 7.95 -4.31
CA LEU A 4 -1.02 8.12 -3.13
C LEU A 4 -0.59 7.18 -2.02
N VAL A 5 -0.37 5.92 -2.35
CA VAL A 5 0.09 4.92 -1.38
C VAL A 5 1.47 5.31 -0.84
N GLU A 6 2.36 5.75 -1.72
CA GLU A 6 3.70 6.18 -1.32
C GLU A 6 3.62 7.34 -0.32
N MET A 7 2.79 8.32 -0.59
CA MET A 7 2.63 9.47 0.31
C MET A 7 2.11 9.06 1.68
N ILE A 8 1.11 8.19 1.70
CA ILE A 8 0.52 7.71 2.96
C ILE A 8 1.57 6.94 3.77
N VAL A 9 2.26 6.01 3.12
CA VAL A 9 3.22 5.14 3.80
C VAL A 9 4.42 5.94 4.31
N LYS A 10 4.96 6.85 3.51
CA LYS A 10 6.10 7.67 3.93
C LYS A 10 5.78 8.53 5.14
N ALA A 11 4.52 8.91 5.32
CA ALA A 11 4.10 9.69 6.48
C ALA A 11 4.03 8.85 7.75
N MET A 12 4.02 7.51 7.63
CA MET A 12 3.83 6.60 8.76
C MET A 12 5.13 5.98 9.27
N VAL A 13 6.15 5.92 8.44
CA VAL A 13 7.38 5.17 8.73
C VAL A 13 8.50 6.07 9.22
N ASP A 14 9.48 5.46 9.91
CA ASP A 14 10.66 6.17 10.37
C ASP A 14 11.75 6.25 9.29
N GLN A 15 11.71 5.32 8.34
CA GLN A 15 12.70 5.24 7.27
C GLN A 15 12.03 5.40 5.91
N PRO A 16 11.56 6.61 5.58
CA PRO A 16 10.84 6.81 4.32
C PRO A 16 11.70 6.55 3.07
N GLU A 17 13.01 6.67 3.18
CA GLU A 17 13.93 6.37 2.09
C GLU A 17 13.96 4.89 1.73
N ALA A 18 13.49 4.02 2.62
CA ALA A 18 13.42 2.58 2.37
C ALA A 18 12.11 2.14 1.72
N VAL A 19 11.16 3.06 1.58
CA VAL A 19 9.87 2.73 0.97
C VAL A 19 10.04 2.52 -0.53
N GLN A 20 9.60 1.37 -1.01
CA GLN A 20 9.62 1.04 -2.44
C GLN A 20 8.26 0.50 -2.82
N ILE A 21 7.70 1.04 -3.89
CA ILE A 21 6.38 0.64 -4.36
C ILE A 21 6.48 0.26 -5.83
N SER A 22 5.95 -0.91 -6.16
CA SER A 22 5.84 -1.38 -7.52
C SER A 22 4.38 -1.57 -7.86
N GLU A 23 4.02 -1.25 -9.07
CA GLU A 23 2.65 -1.47 -9.55
C GLU A 23 2.69 -2.42 -10.73
N VAL A 24 1.99 -3.55 -10.60
CA VAL A 24 1.85 -4.52 -11.68
C VAL A 24 0.45 -4.36 -12.25
N LYS A 25 0.37 -3.92 -13.49
CA LYS A 25 -0.90 -3.65 -14.16
C LYS A 25 -1.39 -4.88 -14.91
N GLY A 26 -2.51 -5.43 -14.46
CA GLY A 26 -3.18 -6.52 -15.15
C GLY A 26 -4.38 -6.01 -15.92
N ASN A 27 -5.08 -6.92 -16.60
CA ASN A 27 -6.26 -6.55 -17.38
C ASN A 27 -7.43 -6.11 -16.49
N HIS A 28 -7.61 -6.76 -15.35
CA HIS A 28 -8.73 -6.50 -14.44
C HIS A 28 -8.30 -5.99 -13.08
N ALA A 29 -7.04 -6.19 -12.72
CA ALA A 29 -6.55 -5.83 -11.40
C ALA A 29 -5.16 -5.23 -11.50
N HIS A 30 -4.90 -4.24 -10.67
CA HIS A 30 -3.57 -3.66 -10.49
C HIS A 30 -3.09 -4.07 -9.11
N VAL A 31 -1.94 -4.70 -9.01
CA VAL A 31 -1.35 -5.08 -7.74
C VAL A 31 -0.31 -4.03 -7.36
N ILE A 32 -0.48 -3.45 -6.19
CA ILE A 32 0.48 -2.50 -5.64
C ILE A 32 1.29 -3.23 -4.58
N GLU A 33 2.57 -3.46 -4.89
CA GLU A 33 3.48 -4.13 -3.98
C GLU A 33 4.25 -3.10 -3.18
N LEU A 34 4.19 -3.23 -1.86
CA LEU A 34 4.80 -2.28 -0.95
C LEU A 34 5.91 -2.94 -0.16
N ASN A 35 7.09 -2.34 -0.21
CA ASN A 35 8.24 -2.71 0.59
C ASN A 35 8.61 -1.56 1.51
N VAL A 36 8.86 -1.86 2.78
CA VAL A 36 9.33 -0.89 3.76
C VAL A 36 10.49 -1.50 4.54
N ALA A 37 11.17 -0.68 5.33
CA ALA A 37 12.18 -1.20 6.24
C ALA A 37 11.53 -2.20 7.19
N LYS A 38 12.25 -3.26 7.53
CA LYS A 38 11.72 -4.32 8.40
C LYS A 38 11.19 -3.75 9.71
N GLU A 39 11.88 -2.77 10.26
CA GLU A 39 11.50 -2.13 11.52
C GLU A 39 10.19 -1.34 11.41
N ASP A 40 9.83 -0.94 10.20
CA ASP A 40 8.62 -0.15 9.97
C ASP A 40 7.41 -0.97 9.56
N LEU A 41 7.60 -2.26 9.32
CA LEU A 41 6.52 -3.12 8.83
C LEU A 41 5.31 -3.11 9.77
N GLY A 42 5.56 -3.19 11.08
CA GLY A 42 4.50 -3.16 12.07
C GLY A 42 3.71 -1.85 12.06
N LYS A 43 4.36 -0.74 11.73
CA LYS A 43 3.69 0.57 11.64
C LYS A 43 2.75 0.64 10.45
N VAL A 44 3.16 0.05 9.34
CA VAL A 44 2.35 0.04 8.12
C VAL A 44 1.13 -0.87 8.28
N ILE A 45 1.32 -2.03 8.89
CA ILE A 45 0.22 -2.96 9.14
C ILE A 45 -0.71 -2.39 10.22
N GLY A 46 -0.13 -1.84 11.28
CA GLY A 46 -0.88 -1.28 12.40
C GLY A 46 -1.40 -2.36 13.33
N LYS A 47 -1.86 -1.92 14.49
CA LYS A 47 -2.39 -2.82 15.52
C LYS A 47 -3.64 -3.52 14.96
N GLY A 48 -3.63 -4.84 14.99
CA GLY A 48 -4.75 -5.61 14.46
C GLY A 48 -4.96 -5.45 12.96
N GLY A 49 -3.95 -4.96 12.24
CA GLY A 49 -4.05 -4.75 10.81
C GLY A 49 -4.79 -3.49 10.39
N ALA A 50 -5.04 -2.56 11.34
CA ALA A 50 -5.89 -1.40 11.09
C ALA A 50 -5.39 -0.49 9.97
N HIS A 51 -4.08 -0.24 9.92
CA HIS A 51 -3.51 0.65 8.90
C HIS A 51 -3.59 0.02 7.50
N ALA A 52 -3.20 -1.25 7.41
CA ALA A 52 -3.29 -1.96 6.13
C ALA A 52 -4.73 -2.03 5.64
N SER A 53 -5.66 -2.29 6.56
CA SER A 53 -7.09 -2.32 6.24
C SER A 53 -7.59 -0.97 5.73
N ALA A 54 -7.14 0.12 6.37
CA ALA A 54 -7.52 1.47 5.96
C ALA A 54 -7.01 1.79 4.54
N ILE A 55 -5.77 1.42 4.24
CA ILE A 55 -5.21 1.64 2.90
C ILE A 55 -6.01 0.84 1.87
N ARG A 56 -6.35 -0.41 2.19
CA ARG A 56 -7.16 -1.25 1.29
C ARG A 56 -8.54 -0.66 1.06
N THR A 57 -9.12 -0.03 2.07
CA THR A 57 -10.42 0.65 1.94
C THR A 57 -10.32 1.83 0.97
N ILE A 58 -9.26 2.62 1.07
CA ILE A 58 -9.02 3.73 0.15
C ILE A 58 -8.87 3.22 -1.28
N LEU A 59 -8.11 2.13 -1.45
CA LEU A 59 -7.92 1.54 -2.77
C LEU A 59 -9.22 0.98 -3.33
N ALA A 60 -10.07 0.41 -2.49
CA ALA A 60 -11.37 -0.09 -2.93
C ALA A 60 -12.27 1.05 -3.43
N ALA A 61 -12.23 2.19 -2.75
CA ALA A 61 -12.99 3.36 -3.19
C ALA A 61 -12.49 3.86 -4.56
N ALA A 62 -11.18 3.90 -4.74
CA ALA A 62 -10.57 4.29 -6.01
C ALA A 62 -10.91 3.29 -7.11
N SER A 63 -10.98 2.00 -6.77
CA SER A 63 -11.33 0.94 -7.71
C SER A 63 -12.70 1.18 -8.33
N GLY A 64 -13.67 1.53 -7.52
CA GLY A 64 -15.01 1.81 -8.00
C GLY A 64 -15.05 3.01 -8.93
N LYS A 65 -14.34 4.07 -8.59
CA LYS A 65 -14.31 5.30 -9.36
C LYS A 65 -13.63 5.11 -10.73
N GLU A 66 -12.52 4.35 -10.74
CA GLU A 66 -11.72 4.18 -11.95
C GLU A 66 -12.08 2.94 -12.76
N ASN A 67 -13.04 2.16 -12.27
CA ASN A 67 -13.44 0.89 -12.88
C ASN A 67 -12.27 -0.09 -13.01
N LYS A 68 -11.36 -0.07 -12.02
CA LYS A 68 -10.21 -0.95 -11.94
C LYS A 68 -10.11 -1.45 -10.51
N ARG A 69 -9.69 -2.69 -10.36
CA ARG A 69 -9.49 -3.27 -9.04
C ARG A 69 -8.05 -3.09 -8.60
N TYR A 70 -7.86 -2.50 -7.43
CA TYR A 70 -6.52 -2.34 -6.84
C TYR A 70 -6.36 -3.32 -5.68
N ILE A 71 -5.22 -3.98 -5.65
CA ILE A 71 -4.88 -4.94 -4.59
C ILE A 71 -3.58 -4.47 -3.95
N LEU A 72 -3.56 -4.36 -2.63
CA LEU A 72 -2.36 -4.00 -1.89
C LEU A 72 -1.69 -5.28 -1.40
N GLU A 73 -0.41 -5.42 -1.71
CA GLU A 73 0.40 -6.53 -1.22
C GLU A 73 1.57 -5.94 -0.45
N ILE A 74 1.64 -6.25 0.84
CA ILE A 74 2.75 -5.80 1.69
C ILE A 74 3.76 -6.93 1.76
N VAL A 75 4.96 -6.65 1.26
CA VAL A 75 6.01 -7.66 1.20
C VAL A 75 6.69 -7.73 2.57
N GLU A 76 6.71 -8.92 3.14
CA GLU A 76 7.36 -9.20 4.43
C GLU A 76 8.67 -9.95 4.16
N HIS A 77 9.71 -9.52 4.84
CA HIS A 77 11.02 -10.13 4.72
C HIS A 77 11.30 -11.11 5.84
#